data_81d9f140df75071451f180bbcf2118f5
#
_entry.id   81d9f140df75071451f180bbcf2118f5
#
_cell.length_a   1.000
_cell.length_b   1.000
_cell.length_c   1.000
_cell.angle_alpha   90.00
_cell.angle_beta   90.00
_cell.angle_gamma   90.00
#
_symmetry.space_group_name_H-M   'P 1'
#
loop_
_entity.id
_entity.type
_entity.pdbx_description
1 polymer ?
#
loop_
_entity_poly.entity_id
_entity_poly.type
_entity_poly.pdbx_seq_one_letter_code
_entity_poly.pdbx_strand_id
1 'polypeptide(L)'
;LFIEGTTTSLDQPLYALLFPSISVRSRESCREVMRAVEGLRAVETLHRAQAFGLVDHDGMGADRVAELESNGIYSLPIFAVESLYYSTDVLRALASRQAQTFGLSEDQIVVDATAAAITALKATGIAEHLASRIAERQMRDQLLLAMPERQAMIGGRTGEVAITIASPYPAELDRIKQMIEANNIEAVVSRYPVRESGVLNNLARALRFNGRPDYERAALTLIGSDENLRTMLKNRLGNLTAQLA
;
A
#
# COMPACT_ATOMS: atom_id res chain seq x y z
N LEU A 1 -6.02 -5.27 16.08
CA LEU A 1 -5.72 -4.49 14.88
C LEU A 1 -6.83 -4.65 13.86
N PHE A 2 -7.45 -3.55 13.43
CA PHE A 2 -8.36 -3.53 12.28
C PHE A 2 -7.58 -3.11 11.04
N ILE A 3 -7.81 -3.80 9.94
CA ILE A 3 -7.11 -3.56 8.67
C ILE A 3 -8.12 -3.39 7.54
N GLU A 4 -7.75 -2.66 6.52
CA GLU A 4 -8.53 -2.56 5.29
C GLU A 4 -8.45 -3.87 4.49
N GLY A 5 -9.51 -4.20 3.77
CA GLY A 5 -9.61 -5.40 2.94
C GLY A 5 -10.67 -6.39 3.41
N THR A 6 -10.81 -7.46 2.65
CA THR A 6 -11.74 -8.57 2.93
C THR A 6 -11.00 -9.75 3.57
N THR A 7 -11.72 -10.76 4.03
CA THR A 7 -11.13 -12.00 4.55
C THR A 7 -10.34 -12.80 3.50
N THR A 8 -10.53 -12.50 2.22
CA THR A 8 -9.84 -13.13 1.08
C THR A 8 -8.74 -12.25 0.48
N SER A 9 -8.52 -11.03 1.02
CA SER A 9 -7.47 -10.13 0.57
C SER A 9 -6.09 -10.58 1.07
N LEU A 10 -5.04 -9.97 0.52
CA LEU A 10 -3.65 -10.22 0.90
C LEU A 10 -3.32 -9.73 2.32
N ASP A 11 -4.09 -8.81 2.85
CA ASP A 11 -3.82 -8.06 4.07
C ASP A 11 -3.89 -8.93 5.32
N GLN A 12 -5.04 -9.58 5.55
CA GLN A 12 -5.26 -10.30 6.80
C GLN A 12 -4.25 -11.43 7.03
N PRO A 13 -3.93 -12.31 6.06
CA PRO A 13 -2.94 -13.35 6.28
C PRO A 13 -1.53 -12.79 6.52
N LEU A 14 -1.15 -11.70 5.84
CA LEU A 14 0.15 -11.07 6.04
C LEU A 14 0.27 -10.48 7.45
N TYR A 15 -0.67 -9.62 7.84
CA TYR A 15 -0.59 -8.97 9.15
C TYR A 15 -0.75 -9.94 10.32
N ALA A 16 -1.49 -11.04 10.15
CA ALA A 16 -1.53 -12.12 11.14
C ALA A 16 -0.17 -12.82 11.32
N LEU A 17 0.62 -12.95 10.24
CA LEU A 17 2.00 -13.46 10.31
C LEU A 17 2.97 -12.45 10.93
N LEU A 18 2.81 -11.16 10.61
CA LEU A 18 3.67 -10.12 11.16
C LEU A 18 3.41 -9.88 12.65
N PHE A 19 2.17 -10.03 13.10
CA PHE A 19 1.76 -9.75 14.49
C PHE A 19 1.02 -10.95 15.11
N PRO A 20 1.68 -12.09 15.36
CA PRO A 20 1.01 -13.32 15.79
C PRO A 20 0.36 -13.23 17.18
N SER A 21 0.76 -12.28 18.01
CA SER A 21 0.18 -12.04 19.34
C SER A 21 -1.04 -11.10 19.31
N ILE A 22 -1.41 -10.57 18.15
CA ILE A 22 -2.46 -9.56 18.00
C ILE A 22 -3.63 -10.13 17.20
N SER A 23 -4.86 -9.87 17.64
CA SER A 23 -6.04 -10.19 16.87
C SER A 23 -6.17 -9.24 15.68
N VAL A 24 -5.99 -9.75 14.45
CA VAL A 24 -6.13 -9.00 13.20
C VAL A 24 -7.52 -9.24 12.63
N ARG A 25 -8.23 -8.16 12.28
CA ARG A 25 -9.60 -8.20 11.76
C ARG A 25 -9.75 -7.29 10.55
N SER A 26 -10.11 -7.86 9.40
CA SER A 26 -10.39 -7.09 8.19
C SER A 26 -11.71 -6.33 8.28
N ARG A 27 -11.75 -5.18 7.60
CA ARG A 27 -12.91 -4.34 7.33
C ARG A 27 -12.86 -3.92 5.86
N GLU A 28 -14.02 -3.84 5.23
CA GLU A 28 -14.11 -3.66 3.77
C GLU A 28 -13.56 -2.33 3.25
N SER A 29 -13.43 -1.32 4.12
CA SER A 29 -12.98 0.00 3.73
C SER A 29 -12.31 0.76 4.87
N CYS A 30 -11.50 1.75 4.53
CA CYS A 30 -10.90 2.71 5.47
C CYS A 30 -11.95 3.28 6.45
N ARG A 31 -13.14 3.66 5.96
CA ARG A 31 -14.24 4.18 6.80
C ARG A 31 -14.71 3.16 7.83
N GLU A 32 -14.76 1.91 7.48
CA GLU A 32 -15.15 0.82 8.40
C GLU A 32 -14.05 0.51 9.42
N VAL A 33 -12.79 0.63 9.04
CA VAL A 33 -11.65 0.58 9.97
C VAL A 33 -11.79 1.70 11.00
N MET A 34 -12.02 2.94 10.56
CA MET A 34 -12.20 4.10 11.44
C MET A 34 -13.33 3.88 12.46
N ARG A 35 -14.51 3.49 11.98
CA ARG A 35 -15.67 3.22 12.84
C ARG A 35 -15.41 2.11 13.86
N ALA A 36 -14.69 1.07 13.47
CA ALA A 36 -14.38 -0.04 14.37
C ALA A 36 -13.40 0.37 15.46
N VAL A 37 -12.38 1.18 15.13
CA VAL A 37 -11.40 1.71 16.09
C VAL A 37 -12.09 2.67 17.05
N GLU A 38 -12.82 3.66 16.54
CA GLU A 38 -13.55 4.66 17.34
C GLU A 38 -14.54 3.99 18.29
N GLY A 39 -15.34 3.04 17.79
CA GLY A 39 -16.32 2.32 18.58
C GLY A 39 -15.72 1.54 19.75
N LEU A 40 -14.56 0.86 19.54
CA LEU A 40 -13.89 0.17 20.63
C LEU A 40 -13.20 1.13 21.60
N ARG A 41 -12.54 2.17 21.12
CA ARG A 41 -11.90 3.15 21.99
C ARG A 41 -12.90 3.89 22.88
N ALA A 42 -14.10 4.17 22.37
CA ALA A 42 -15.16 4.83 23.15
C ALA A 42 -15.59 4.00 24.39
N VAL A 43 -15.37 2.69 24.40
CA VAL A 43 -15.74 1.79 25.50
C VAL A 43 -14.52 1.04 26.09
N GLU A 44 -13.32 1.58 25.93
CA GLU A 44 -12.06 0.98 26.37
C GLU A 44 -12.06 0.62 27.86
N THR A 45 -12.71 1.42 28.70
CA THR A 45 -12.86 1.16 30.13
C THR A 45 -13.62 -0.12 30.45
N LEU A 46 -14.42 -0.64 29.54
CA LEU A 46 -15.24 -1.85 29.74
C LEU A 46 -14.47 -3.13 29.39
N HIS A 47 -13.51 -3.09 28.47
CA HIS A 47 -12.88 -4.32 27.94
C HIS A 47 -11.34 -4.35 28.01
N ARG A 48 -10.69 -3.27 28.39
CA ARG A 48 -9.22 -3.13 28.51
C ARG A 48 -8.43 -3.48 27.24
N ALA A 49 -9.09 -3.61 26.10
CA ALA A 49 -8.44 -3.90 24.83
C ALA A 49 -8.07 -2.60 24.11
N GLN A 50 -6.84 -2.53 23.63
CA GLN A 50 -6.39 -1.43 22.78
C GLN A 50 -6.79 -1.70 21.33
N ALA A 51 -7.36 -0.71 20.67
CA ALA A 51 -7.79 -0.79 19.28
C ALA A 51 -6.97 0.14 18.39
N PHE A 52 -6.41 -0.44 17.33
CA PHE A 52 -5.65 0.28 16.30
C PHE A 52 -6.18 -0.07 14.91
N GLY A 53 -6.06 0.88 13.97
CA GLY A 53 -6.37 0.69 12.57
C GLY A 53 -5.14 0.76 11.70
N LEU A 54 -5.13 0.02 10.60
CA LEU A 54 -4.16 0.13 9.52
C LEU A 54 -4.91 0.21 8.20
N VAL A 55 -4.58 1.22 7.40
CA VAL A 55 -5.21 1.47 6.09
C VAL A 55 -4.15 1.65 5.02
N ASP A 56 -4.51 1.40 3.78
CA ASP A 56 -3.66 1.70 2.64
C ASP A 56 -3.39 3.21 2.54
N HIS A 57 -2.20 3.56 2.05
CA HIS A 57 -1.85 4.98 1.85
C HIS A 57 -2.67 5.61 0.72
N ASP A 58 -2.87 4.87 -0.38
CA ASP A 58 -3.65 5.30 -1.54
C ASP A 58 -3.29 6.70 -2.08
N GLY A 59 -2.07 7.18 -1.82
CA GLY A 59 -1.64 8.52 -2.20
C GLY A 59 -2.20 9.67 -1.35
N MET A 60 -2.66 9.39 -0.11
CA MET A 60 -3.15 10.40 0.84
C MET A 60 -2.12 11.51 1.09
N GLY A 61 -2.60 12.73 1.34
CA GLY A 61 -1.78 13.85 1.79
C GLY A 61 -1.32 13.71 3.25
N ALA A 62 -0.20 14.37 3.60
CA ALA A 62 0.40 14.29 4.93
C ALA A 62 -0.55 14.73 6.07
N ASP A 63 -1.36 15.76 5.85
CA ASP A 63 -2.31 16.25 6.85
C ASP A 63 -3.37 15.20 7.18
N ARG A 64 -3.83 14.46 6.17
CA ARG A 64 -4.79 13.37 6.38
C ARG A 64 -4.17 12.20 7.13
N VAL A 65 -2.92 11.85 6.83
CA VAL A 65 -2.17 10.83 7.56
C VAL A 65 -2.04 11.21 9.04
N ALA A 66 -1.64 12.45 9.35
CA ALA A 66 -1.50 12.93 10.73
C ALA A 66 -2.85 12.93 11.49
N GLU A 67 -3.94 13.31 10.84
CA GLU A 67 -5.28 13.23 11.40
C GLU A 67 -5.67 11.79 11.77
N LEU A 68 -5.43 10.83 10.88
CA LEU A 68 -5.70 9.41 11.14
C LEU A 68 -4.85 8.88 12.30
N GLU A 69 -3.56 9.18 12.34
CA GLU A 69 -2.67 8.75 13.41
C GLU A 69 -3.11 9.28 14.79
N SER A 70 -3.58 10.52 14.87
CA SER A 70 -4.12 11.09 16.12
C SER A 70 -5.32 10.30 16.67
N ASN A 71 -6.03 9.60 15.79
CA ASN A 71 -7.16 8.74 16.12
C ASN A 71 -6.79 7.25 16.28
N GLY A 72 -5.47 6.93 16.22
CA GLY A 72 -4.95 5.57 16.35
C GLY A 72 -5.15 4.71 15.09
N ILE A 73 -5.26 5.36 13.95
CA ILE A 73 -5.37 4.73 12.65
C ILE A 73 -4.13 5.10 11.86
N TYR A 74 -3.37 4.11 11.49
CA TYR A 74 -2.09 4.26 10.82
C TYR A 74 -2.26 4.01 9.33
N SER A 75 -1.70 4.90 8.52
CA SER A 75 -1.55 4.67 7.09
C SER A 75 -0.25 3.91 6.82
N LEU A 76 -0.27 2.97 5.89
CA LEU A 76 0.98 2.42 5.37
C LEU A 76 1.86 3.56 4.84
N PRO A 77 3.18 3.55 5.05
CA PRO A 77 4.08 4.54 4.44
C PRO A 77 4.35 4.25 2.95
N ILE A 78 3.74 3.22 2.42
CA ILE A 78 3.77 2.73 1.03
C ILE A 78 2.34 2.64 0.50
N PHE A 79 2.17 2.56 -0.83
CA PHE A 79 0.86 2.73 -1.46
C PHE A 79 -0.20 1.76 -0.92
N ALA A 80 0.09 0.46 -0.91
CA ALA A 80 -0.82 -0.60 -0.45
C ALA A 80 -0.03 -1.87 -0.06
N VAL A 81 -0.73 -2.87 0.45
CA VAL A 81 -0.16 -4.15 0.90
C VAL A 81 0.69 -4.86 -0.16
N GLU A 82 0.36 -4.71 -1.44
CA GLU A 82 1.16 -5.27 -2.53
C GLU A 82 2.62 -4.80 -2.48
N SER A 83 2.87 -3.57 -2.02
CA SER A 83 4.23 -3.04 -1.89
C SER A 83 5.10 -3.84 -0.90
N LEU A 84 4.49 -4.51 0.08
CA LEU A 84 5.18 -5.43 0.98
C LEU A 84 5.53 -6.75 0.29
N TYR A 85 4.56 -7.34 -0.42
CA TYR A 85 4.77 -8.60 -1.13
C TYR A 85 5.82 -8.48 -2.25
N TYR A 86 5.90 -7.32 -2.90
CA TYR A 86 6.81 -7.05 -4.01
C TYR A 86 8.00 -6.15 -3.61
N SER A 87 8.29 -6.07 -2.32
CA SER A 87 9.50 -5.41 -1.83
C SER A 87 10.76 -6.15 -2.31
N THR A 88 11.86 -5.43 -2.45
CA THR A 88 13.14 -6.01 -2.87
C THR A 88 13.55 -7.20 -1.99
N ASP A 89 13.28 -7.14 -0.68
CA ASP A 89 13.61 -8.20 0.26
C ASP A 89 12.87 -9.51 -0.07
N VAL A 90 11.54 -9.44 -0.27
CA VAL A 90 10.71 -10.60 -0.62
C VAL A 90 11.07 -11.12 -2.00
N LEU A 91 11.26 -10.22 -2.97
CA LEU A 91 11.60 -10.56 -4.35
C LEU A 91 12.94 -11.34 -4.42
N ARG A 92 13.98 -10.84 -3.75
CA ARG A 92 15.29 -11.52 -3.70
C ARG A 92 15.20 -12.86 -2.99
N ALA A 93 14.50 -12.94 -1.88
CA ALA A 93 14.34 -14.20 -1.15
C ALA A 93 13.59 -15.27 -1.97
N LEU A 94 12.59 -14.88 -2.77
CA LEU A 94 11.95 -15.78 -3.72
C LEU A 94 12.84 -16.12 -4.91
N ALA A 95 13.57 -15.14 -5.47
CA ALA A 95 14.52 -15.38 -6.55
C ALA A 95 15.59 -16.39 -6.13
N SER A 96 16.10 -16.31 -4.89
CA SER A 96 17.08 -17.26 -4.34
C SER A 96 16.52 -18.69 -4.30
N ARG A 97 15.26 -18.88 -3.86
CA ARG A 97 14.60 -20.20 -3.89
C ARG A 97 14.43 -20.74 -5.31
N GLN A 98 14.02 -19.90 -6.23
CA GLN A 98 13.87 -20.28 -7.64
C GLN A 98 15.20 -20.60 -8.28
N ALA A 99 16.27 -19.84 -7.96
CA ALA A 99 17.62 -20.10 -8.42
C ALA A 99 18.10 -21.50 -8.00
N GLN A 100 17.89 -21.86 -6.73
CA GLN A 100 18.23 -23.20 -6.23
C GLN A 100 17.40 -24.31 -6.91
N THR A 101 16.11 -24.07 -7.14
CA THR A 101 15.21 -25.07 -7.74
C THR A 101 15.54 -25.33 -9.21
N PHE A 102 15.89 -24.29 -9.97
CA PHE A 102 16.12 -24.39 -11.41
C PHE A 102 17.61 -24.39 -11.80
N GLY A 103 18.53 -24.31 -10.86
CA GLY A 103 19.97 -24.23 -11.15
C GLY A 103 20.38 -22.95 -11.89
N LEU A 104 19.73 -21.82 -11.56
CA LEU A 104 19.95 -20.52 -12.20
C LEU A 104 20.69 -19.55 -11.26
N SER A 105 21.14 -18.43 -11.80
CA SER A 105 21.68 -17.32 -10.99
C SER A 105 20.52 -16.50 -10.37
N GLU A 106 20.59 -16.26 -9.06
CA GLU A 106 19.65 -15.36 -8.37
C GLU A 106 19.65 -13.97 -9.01
N ASP A 107 20.84 -13.39 -9.22
CA ASP A 107 20.94 -12.04 -9.79
C ASP A 107 20.34 -11.97 -11.20
N GLN A 108 20.52 -13.02 -12.03
CA GLN A 108 19.91 -13.05 -13.35
C GLN A 108 18.39 -13.09 -13.27
N ILE A 109 17.81 -13.86 -12.35
CA ILE A 109 16.36 -13.92 -12.15
C ILE A 109 15.82 -12.53 -11.72
N VAL A 110 16.52 -11.84 -10.82
CA VAL A 110 16.14 -10.49 -10.37
C VAL A 110 16.23 -9.49 -11.51
N VAL A 111 17.29 -9.54 -12.31
CA VAL A 111 17.47 -8.69 -13.50
C VAL A 111 16.34 -8.92 -14.51
N ASP A 112 16.03 -10.17 -14.82
CA ASP A 112 14.97 -10.53 -15.77
C ASP A 112 13.59 -10.08 -15.26
N ALA A 113 13.32 -10.25 -13.97
CA ALA A 113 12.07 -9.80 -13.34
C ALA A 113 11.92 -8.27 -13.38
N THR A 114 12.99 -7.55 -13.06
CA THR A 114 13.02 -6.09 -13.15
C THR A 114 12.79 -5.62 -14.59
N ALA A 115 13.48 -6.22 -15.57
CA ALA A 115 13.34 -5.90 -16.98
C ALA A 115 11.92 -6.16 -17.50
N ALA A 116 11.29 -7.26 -17.09
CA ALA A 116 9.92 -7.60 -17.47
C ALA A 116 8.91 -6.58 -16.89
N ALA A 117 9.09 -6.16 -15.64
CA ALA A 117 8.25 -5.14 -14.98
C ALA A 117 8.43 -3.77 -15.66
N ILE A 118 9.66 -3.35 -15.93
CA ILE A 118 9.97 -2.10 -16.67
C ILE A 118 9.35 -2.11 -18.06
N THR A 119 9.46 -3.21 -18.78
CA THR A 119 8.85 -3.37 -20.12
C THR A 119 7.33 -3.20 -20.04
N ALA A 120 6.68 -3.75 -19.01
CA ALA A 120 5.24 -3.58 -18.81
C ALA A 120 4.88 -2.12 -18.47
N LEU A 121 5.69 -1.43 -17.67
CA LEU A 121 5.50 -0.01 -17.34
C LEU A 121 5.68 0.91 -18.55
N LYS A 122 6.56 0.57 -19.49
CA LYS A 122 6.79 1.31 -20.74
C LYS A 122 5.70 1.08 -21.79
N ALA A 123 4.76 0.15 -21.58
CA ALA A 123 3.64 -0.03 -22.50
C ALA A 123 2.78 1.25 -22.54
N THR A 124 2.26 1.52 -23.74
CA THR A 124 1.53 2.76 -24.03
C THR A 124 0.40 3.02 -23.01
N GLY A 125 0.41 4.20 -22.41
CA GLY A 125 -0.62 4.67 -21.50
C GLY A 125 -0.52 4.16 -20.05
N ILE A 126 0.38 3.23 -19.73
CA ILE A 126 0.47 2.67 -18.35
C ILE A 126 1.00 3.72 -17.37
N ALA A 127 2.10 4.39 -17.68
CA ALA A 127 2.65 5.43 -16.81
C ALA A 127 1.65 6.59 -16.62
N GLU A 128 1.00 7.02 -17.68
CA GLU A 128 -0.04 8.04 -17.68
C GLU A 128 -1.23 7.63 -16.82
N HIS A 129 -1.69 6.37 -16.95
CA HIS A 129 -2.78 5.85 -16.13
C HIS A 129 -2.41 5.86 -14.64
N LEU A 130 -1.26 5.31 -14.27
CA LEU A 130 -0.83 5.24 -12.87
C LEU A 130 -0.64 6.63 -12.25
N ALA A 131 -0.04 7.58 -12.98
CA ALA A 131 0.11 8.96 -12.55
C ALA A 131 -1.26 9.66 -12.38
N SER A 132 -2.20 9.42 -13.28
CA SER A 132 -3.54 10.01 -13.20
C SER A 132 -4.33 9.53 -11.99
N ARG A 133 -4.17 8.26 -11.58
CA ARG A 133 -4.82 7.72 -10.38
C ARG A 133 -4.36 8.43 -9.09
N ILE A 134 -3.05 8.69 -8.98
CA ILE A 134 -2.51 9.46 -7.84
C ILE A 134 -3.01 10.91 -7.88
N ALA A 135 -2.95 11.54 -9.07
CA ALA A 135 -3.38 12.91 -9.22
C ALA A 135 -4.87 13.08 -8.90
N GLU A 136 -5.72 12.17 -9.37
CA GLU A 136 -7.15 12.15 -9.06
C GLU A 136 -7.39 12.07 -7.54
N ARG A 137 -6.69 11.18 -6.85
CA ARG A 137 -6.82 11.03 -5.40
C ARG A 137 -6.43 12.31 -4.66
N GLN A 138 -5.26 12.86 -4.98
CA GLN A 138 -4.76 14.10 -4.36
C GLN A 138 -5.69 15.30 -4.62
N MET A 139 -6.21 15.43 -5.84
CA MET A 139 -7.18 16.50 -6.16
C MET A 139 -8.49 16.33 -5.38
N ARG A 140 -8.96 15.09 -5.22
CA ARG A 140 -10.16 14.79 -4.42
C ARG A 140 -9.97 15.16 -2.95
N ASP A 141 -8.81 14.83 -2.38
CA ASP A 141 -8.49 15.19 -0.98
C ASP A 141 -8.41 16.71 -0.80
N GLN A 142 -7.76 17.43 -1.75
CA GLN A 142 -7.72 18.90 -1.72
C GLN A 142 -9.12 19.52 -1.85
N LEU A 143 -9.98 18.94 -2.68
CA LEU A 143 -11.38 19.40 -2.81
C LEU A 143 -12.14 19.25 -1.48
N LEU A 144 -11.99 18.11 -0.82
CA LEU A 144 -12.64 17.87 0.47
C LEU A 144 -12.14 18.81 1.57
N LEU A 145 -10.85 19.08 1.62
CA LEU A 145 -10.26 20.05 2.57
C LEU A 145 -10.69 21.49 2.30
N ALA A 146 -10.95 21.85 1.03
CA ALA A 146 -11.39 23.18 0.65
C ALA A 146 -12.91 23.41 0.82
N MET A 147 -13.67 22.35 1.15
CA MET A 147 -15.11 22.48 1.41
C MET A 147 -15.38 23.27 2.70
N PRO A 148 -16.32 24.24 2.66
CA PRO A 148 -16.68 25.01 3.86
C PRO A 148 -17.28 24.10 4.93
N GLU A 149 -17.00 24.43 6.19
CA GLU A 149 -17.63 23.76 7.31
C GLU A 149 -19.16 23.89 7.28
N ARG A 150 -19.86 22.89 7.81
CA ARG A 150 -21.32 22.85 7.84
C ARG A 150 -21.97 24.10 8.47
N GLN A 151 -21.36 24.67 9.52
CA GLN A 151 -21.86 25.86 10.18
C GLN A 151 -21.76 27.11 9.28
N ALA A 152 -20.71 27.23 8.47
CA ALA A 152 -20.57 28.31 7.50
C ALA A 152 -21.63 28.23 6.40
N MET A 153 -21.97 27.01 5.95
CA MET A 153 -23.03 26.77 4.98
C MET A 153 -24.43 27.11 5.55
N ILE A 154 -24.75 26.69 6.77
CA ILE A 154 -26.04 26.92 7.42
C ILE A 154 -26.23 28.40 7.71
N GLY A 155 -25.15 29.12 8.03
CA GLY A 155 -25.20 30.56 8.34
C GLY A 155 -25.51 31.48 7.14
N GLY A 156 -25.79 30.94 5.97
CA GLY A 156 -26.15 31.69 4.75
C GLY A 156 -25.06 32.62 4.23
N ARG A 157 -23.83 32.44 4.67
CA ARG A 157 -22.69 33.30 4.31
C ARG A 157 -22.01 32.94 2.97
N THR A 158 -22.40 31.82 2.39
CA THR A 158 -21.79 31.32 1.16
C THR A 158 -22.88 31.03 0.11
N GLY A 159 -23.10 31.94 -0.84
CA GLY A 159 -23.95 31.71 -2.00
C GLY A 159 -23.24 30.87 -3.08
N GLU A 160 -21.96 31.12 -3.28
CA GLU A 160 -21.08 30.37 -4.20
C GLU A 160 -19.72 30.10 -3.55
N VAL A 161 -19.17 28.91 -3.79
CA VAL A 161 -17.81 28.55 -3.35
C VAL A 161 -17.00 28.20 -4.60
N ALA A 162 -16.03 29.04 -4.94
CA ALA A 162 -15.06 28.77 -6.00
C ALA A 162 -13.83 28.09 -5.39
N ILE A 163 -13.52 26.86 -5.84
CA ILE A 163 -12.35 26.11 -5.40
C ILE A 163 -11.40 25.97 -6.59
N THR A 164 -10.17 26.47 -6.44
CA THR A 164 -9.12 26.33 -7.43
C THR A 164 -8.12 25.30 -6.97
N ILE A 165 -7.94 24.21 -7.71
CA ILE A 165 -7.02 23.12 -7.42
C ILE A 165 -6.03 23.00 -8.58
N ALA A 166 -4.73 23.09 -8.26
CA ALA A 166 -3.68 22.80 -9.23
C ALA A 166 -3.56 21.27 -9.43
N SER A 167 -3.56 20.84 -10.69
CA SER A 167 -3.39 19.42 -10.99
C SER A 167 -1.97 18.94 -10.69
N PRO A 168 -1.77 17.93 -9.83
CA PRO A 168 -0.46 17.34 -9.58
C PRO A 168 -0.02 16.37 -10.69
N TYR A 169 -0.88 16.11 -11.68
CA TYR A 169 -0.63 15.11 -12.73
C TYR A 169 0.69 15.29 -13.50
N PRO A 170 1.10 16.48 -13.94
CA PRO A 170 2.37 16.63 -14.64
C PRO A 170 3.58 16.19 -13.80
N ALA A 171 3.60 16.60 -12.53
CA ALA A 171 4.68 16.23 -11.61
C ALA A 171 4.70 14.72 -11.29
N GLU A 172 3.53 14.08 -11.15
CA GLU A 172 3.45 12.65 -10.93
C GLU A 172 3.84 11.85 -12.18
N LEU A 173 3.50 12.34 -13.37
CA LEU A 173 3.91 11.73 -14.64
C LEU A 173 5.44 11.79 -14.82
N ASP A 174 6.04 12.93 -14.55
CA ASP A 174 7.49 13.08 -14.62
C ASP A 174 8.19 12.17 -13.59
N ARG A 175 7.65 12.08 -12.39
CA ARG A 175 8.19 11.23 -11.31
C ARG A 175 8.16 9.75 -11.68
N ILE A 176 7.05 9.22 -12.18
CA ILE A 176 6.98 7.81 -12.57
C ILE A 176 7.92 7.52 -13.75
N LYS A 177 8.04 8.43 -14.72
CA LYS A 177 8.99 8.29 -15.84
C LYS A 177 10.43 8.22 -15.35
N GLN A 178 10.84 9.09 -14.41
CA GLN A 178 12.17 9.04 -13.80
C GLN A 178 12.43 7.71 -13.08
N MET A 179 11.45 7.18 -12.34
CA MET A 179 11.58 5.87 -11.68
C MET A 179 11.73 4.73 -12.70
N ILE A 180 11.00 4.78 -13.80
CA ILE A 180 11.08 3.79 -14.91
C ILE A 180 12.46 3.87 -15.59
N GLU A 181 12.95 5.07 -15.86
CA GLU A 181 14.29 5.28 -16.46
C GLU A 181 15.41 4.80 -15.53
N ALA A 182 15.27 5.00 -14.22
CA ALA A 182 16.18 4.51 -13.20
C ALA A 182 16.06 2.99 -12.94
N ASN A 183 15.16 2.27 -13.61
CA ASN A 183 14.81 0.87 -13.34
C ASN A 183 14.43 0.59 -11.87
N ASN A 184 13.88 1.58 -11.16
CA ASN A 184 13.53 1.48 -9.75
C ASN A 184 12.10 0.97 -9.57
N ILE A 185 11.92 -0.35 -9.74
CA ILE A 185 10.60 -1.00 -9.60
C ILE A 185 10.06 -0.86 -8.17
N GLU A 186 10.90 -0.97 -7.16
CA GLU A 186 10.45 -0.84 -5.77
C GLU A 186 9.82 0.53 -5.51
N ALA A 187 10.41 1.61 -6.01
CA ALA A 187 9.84 2.95 -5.88
C ALA A 187 8.48 3.06 -6.59
N VAL A 188 8.35 2.45 -7.78
CA VAL A 188 7.07 2.45 -8.52
C VAL A 188 6.00 1.68 -7.75
N VAL A 189 6.30 0.46 -7.30
CA VAL A 189 5.35 -0.38 -6.54
C VAL A 189 4.97 0.25 -5.20
N SER A 190 5.91 0.95 -4.57
CA SER A 190 5.66 1.61 -3.28
C SER A 190 4.82 2.88 -3.38
N ARG A 191 4.64 3.44 -4.59
CA ARG A 191 3.94 4.71 -4.76
C ARG A 191 2.68 4.64 -5.61
N TYR A 192 2.57 3.69 -6.53
CA TYR A 192 1.52 3.68 -7.55
C TYR A 192 0.64 2.43 -7.46
N PRO A 193 -0.64 2.51 -7.91
CA PRO A 193 -1.59 1.38 -7.90
C PRO A 193 -1.27 0.34 -8.99
N VAL A 194 -0.07 -0.23 -8.96
CA VAL A 194 0.43 -1.15 -10.00
C VAL A 194 -0.42 -2.42 -10.17
N ARG A 195 -1.27 -2.76 -9.19
CA ARG A 195 -2.23 -3.86 -9.31
C ARG A 195 -3.25 -3.68 -10.44
N GLU A 196 -3.48 -2.43 -10.84
CA GLU A 196 -4.38 -2.07 -11.95
C GLU A 196 -3.72 -2.27 -13.33
N SER A 197 -2.48 -2.73 -13.36
CA SER A 197 -1.67 -2.96 -14.57
C SER A 197 -1.17 -4.39 -14.65
N GLY A 198 -0.56 -4.75 -15.78
CA GLY A 198 0.09 -6.08 -15.96
C GLY A 198 1.46 -6.23 -15.28
N VAL A 199 1.98 -5.20 -14.61
CA VAL A 199 3.35 -5.12 -14.08
C VAL A 199 3.65 -6.27 -13.12
N LEU A 200 2.82 -6.46 -12.09
CA LEU A 200 3.03 -7.49 -11.06
C LEU A 200 2.94 -8.90 -11.64
N ASN A 201 2.07 -9.12 -12.63
CA ASN A 201 1.95 -10.42 -13.29
C ASN A 201 3.18 -10.73 -14.15
N ASN A 202 3.73 -9.76 -14.87
CA ASN A 202 4.93 -9.94 -15.68
C ASN A 202 6.16 -10.17 -14.80
N LEU A 203 6.28 -9.45 -13.69
CA LEU A 203 7.31 -9.68 -12.67
C LEU A 203 7.23 -11.11 -12.11
N ALA A 204 6.04 -11.57 -11.69
CA ALA A 204 5.84 -12.90 -11.17
C ALA A 204 6.24 -13.99 -12.18
N ARG A 205 5.87 -13.84 -13.46
CA ARG A 205 6.23 -14.78 -14.52
C ARG A 205 7.74 -14.83 -14.79
N ALA A 206 8.41 -13.69 -14.77
CA ALA A 206 9.86 -13.65 -14.93
C ALA A 206 10.58 -14.34 -13.77
N LEU A 207 10.00 -14.30 -12.56
CA LEU A 207 10.42 -15.08 -11.40
C LEU A 207 10.01 -16.56 -11.45
N ARG A 208 9.55 -17.07 -12.61
CA ARG A 208 9.16 -18.48 -12.84
C ARG A 208 7.91 -18.94 -12.09
N PHE A 209 7.05 -18.02 -11.68
CA PHE A 209 5.69 -18.35 -11.21
C PHE A 209 4.68 -18.34 -12.37
N ASN A 210 3.58 -19.08 -12.26
CA ASN A 210 2.53 -19.08 -13.30
C ASN A 210 1.86 -17.71 -13.43
N GLY A 211 1.91 -16.89 -12.40
CA GLY A 211 1.38 -15.54 -12.36
C GLY A 211 1.34 -14.97 -10.96
N ARG A 212 0.71 -13.81 -10.83
CA ARG A 212 0.59 -13.05 -9.60
C ARG A 212 0.08 -13.88 -8.39
N PRO A 213 -1.03 -14.67 -8.49
CA PRO A 213 -1.54 -15.42 -7.34
C PRO A 213 -0.55 -16.47 -6.79
N ASP A 214 0.20 -17.13 -7.68
CA ASP A 214 1.18 -18.13 -7.25
C ASP A 214 2.39 -17.48 -6.57
N TYR A 215 2.85 -16.35 -7.09
CA TYR A 215 3.89 -15.54 -6.47
C TYR A 215 3.48 -15.10 -5.06
N GLU A 216 2.30 -14.50 -4.91
CA GLU A 216 1.81 -13.95 -3.64
C GLU A 216 1.64 -15.07 -2.59
N ARG A 217 1.18 -16.24 -3.00
CA ARG A 217 1.10 -17.42 -2.12
C ARG A 217 2.49 -17.90 -1.67
N ALA A 218 3.44 -17.96 -2.59
CA ALA A 218 4.82 -18.33 -2.28
C ALA A 218 5.50 -17.30 -1.37
N ALA A 219 5.27 -16.01 -1.61
CA ALA A 219 5.74 -14.92 -0.77
C ALA A 219 5.19 -15.04 0.66
N LEU A 220 3.88 -15.25 0.81
CA LEU A 220 3.26 -15.42 2.12
C LEU A 220 3.84 -16.64 2.87
N THR A 221 4.05 -17.75 2.18
CA THR A 221 4.66 -18.96 2.75
C THR A 221 6.10 -18.69 3.20
N LEU A 222 6.87 -17.96 2.40
CA LEU A 222 8.24 -17.57 2.71
C LEU A 222 8.29 -16.66 3.95
N ILE A 223 7.48 -15.61 3.97
CA ILE A 223 7.36 -14.69 5.10
C ILE A 223 7.00 -15.44 6.39
N GLY A 224 6.09 -16.43 6.31
CA GLY A 224 5.71 -17.26 7.45
C GLY A 224 6.87 -18.11 8.01
N SER A 225 7.84 -18.50 7.17
CA SER A 225 8.96 -19.36 7.56
C SER A 225 10.25 -18.60 7.89
N ASP A 226 10.36 -17.31 7.57
CA ASP A 226 11.57 -16.50 7.72
C ASP A 226 11.34 -15.33 8.67
N GLU A 227 11.95 -15.42 9.87
CA GLU A 227 11.81 -14.40 10.92
C GLU A 227 12.53 -13.09 10.55
N ASN A 228 13.67 -13.17 9.86
CA ASN A 228 14.39 -11.98 9.43
C ASN A 228 13.54 -11.19 8.42
N LEU A 229 12.95 -11.89 7.46
CA LEU A 229 12.07 -11.26 6.47
C LEU A 229 10.84 -10.62 7.14
N ARG A 230 10.22 -11.28 8.14
CA ARG A 230 9.14 -10.67 8.93
C ARG A 230 9.59 -9.40 9.64
N THR A 231 10.79 -9.40 10.22
CA THR A 231 11.35 -8.23 10.89
C THR A 231 11.58 -7.07 9.91
N MET A 232 12.15 -7.35 8.74
CA MET A 232 12.35 -6.35 7.69
C MET A 232 11.01 -5.74 7.22
N LEU A 233 9.98 -6.57 7.03
CA LEU A 233 8.65 -6.10 6.65
C LEU A 233 7.96 -5.27 7.74
N LYS A 234 8.10 -5.65 9.02
CA LYS A 234 7.60 -4.84 10.15
C LYS A 234 8.22 -3.44 10.15
N ASN A 235 9.50 -3.34 9.88
CA ASN A 235 10.20 -2.04 9.82
C ASN A 235 9.67 -1.14 8.69
N ARG A 236 8.97 -1.70 7.70
CA ARG A 236 8.32 -0.96 6.61
C ARG A 236 6.91 -0.45 6.97
N LEU A 237 6.39 -0.74 8.17
CA LEU A 237 5.04 -0.33 8.60
C LEU A 237 5.00 1.00 9.36
N GLY A 238 6.12 1.74 9.39
CA GLY A 238 6.19 3.05 10.04
C GLY A 238 5.90 3.00 11.53
N ASN A 239 5.14 3.99 12.02
CA ASN A 239 4.87 4.17 13.45
C ASN A 239 4.00 3.07 14.09
N LEU A 240 3.26 2.31 13.30
CA LEU A 240 2.37 1.25 13.79
C LEU A 240 3.14 0.19 14.60
N THR A 241 4.32 -0.22 14.11
CA THR A 241 5.11 -1.28 14.77
C THR A 241 5.46 -0.93 16.22
N ALA A 242 5.78 0.34 16.49
CA ALA A 242 6.09 0.81 17.85
C ALA A 242 4.86 0.80 18.77
N GLN A 243 3.65 0.91 18.24
CA GLN A 243 2.40 0.88 19.01
C GLN A 243 1.90 -0.53 19.30
N LEU A 244 2.35 -1.51 18.50
CA LEU A 244 1.95 -2.90 18.62
C LEU A 244 3.02 -3.79 19.31
N ALA A 245 4.13 -3.20 19.75
CA ALA A 245 5.25 -3.87 20.40
C ALA A 245 4.95 -4.32 21.83
#